data_8059772b67647c1264578781ca638442
#
_entry.id   8059772b67647c1264578781ca638442
#
_cell.length_a   1.000
_cell.length_b   1.000
_cell.length_c   1.000
_cell.angle_alpha   90.00
_cell.angle_beta   90.00
_cell.angle_gamma   90.00
#
_symmetry.space_group_name_H-M   'P 1'
#
loop_
_entity.id
_entity.type
_entity.pdbx_description
1 polymer ?
#
loop_
_entity_poly.entity_id
_entity_poly.type
_entity_poly.pdbx_seq_one_letter_code
_entity_poly.pdbx_strand_id
1 'polypeptide(L)'
;GTPVSQGVVPGRFGNRHSPSAAYAVFTPLFTLKGGIQGGQFWDGRASDLAAQARGPFLNPVEMNNTTRGQVIGKIQISPFEGGYAVLFDQVCGPNAFAPESVDRSYVCMSEAIAAFEGTTLFRPFTSKFDAVQAGRASFTAQEQNGLDLFTGNAKCAHCHTVNGGGGQPVLFTDFKFHNIGLPENRRVFQLVGTPFTDLGLGGFLNDPRQNGKFKNPHLRNVGLTPPFMHNGVLSSLKQVVHFYNTRDVLPKCDPALGNLDPGFGVTCWAAPEIPGTMDSSFLGDLRLTDAEEDAIVAFMLTLTDGSM
;
A
#
# COMPACT_ATOMS: atom_id res chain seq x y z
N GLY A 1 14.43 -5.65 5.41
CA GLY A 1 14.45 -4.82 4.20
C GLY A 1 14.54 -3.34 4.53
N THR A 2 14.79 -2.52 3.53
CA THR A 2 14.72 -1.05 3.67
C THR A 2 13.26 -0.62 3.75
N PRO A 3 12.92 0.44 4.51
CA PRO A 3 11.54 0.91 4.63
C PRO A 3 10.98 1.46 3.32
N VAL A 4 11.84 1.89 2.41
CA VAL A 4 11.50 2.48 1.10
C VAL A 4 12.43 1.95 0.02
N SER A 5 11.98 1.96 -1.24
CA SER A 5 12.73 1.44 -2.37
C SER A 5 13.77 2.43 -2.88
N GLN A 6 14.95 1.91 -3.22
CA GLN A 6 15.96 2.66 -3.98
C GLN A 6 15.59 2.68 -5.46
N GLY A 7 15.73 3.84 -6.09
CA GLY A 7 15.56 3.98 -7.52
C GLY A 7 16.75 3.50 -8.33
N VAL A 8 16.69 3.72 -9.65
CA VAL A 8 17.76 3.32 -10.58
C VAL A 8 19.09 4.04 -10.33
N VAL A 9 19.03 5.25 -9.78
CA VAL A 9 20.24 6.00 -9.40
C VAL A 9 20.63 5.63 -7.98
N PRO A 10 21.85 5.09 -7.76
CA PRO A 10 22.30 4.75 -6.42
C PRO A 10 22.21 5.92 -5.43
N GLY A 11 21.73 5.64 -4.21
CA GLY A 11 21.54 6.65 -3.16
C GLY A 11 20.28 7.51 -3.30
N ARG A 12 19.45 7.32 -4.33
CA ARG A 12 18.14 7.97 -4.42
C ARG A 12 17.04 7.00 -3.99
N PHE A 13 16.24 7.43 -3.04
CA PHE A 13 15.17 6.61 -2.45
C PHE A 13 13.83 7.33 -2.58
N GLY A 14 12.76 6.56 -2.75
CA GLY A 14 11.41 7.05 -2.52
C GLY A 14 11.20 7.43 -1.05
N ASN A 15 10.18 8.21 -0.78
CA ASN A 15 9.85 8.65 0.59
C ASN A 15 8.72 7.83 1.25
N ARG A 16 8.15 6.88 0.52
CA ARG A 16 7.09 5.99 0.98
C ARG A 16 7.37 4.55 0.62
N HIS A 17 6.85 3.64 1.43
CA HIS A 17 6.84 2.22 1.13
C HIS A 17 6.03 1.93 -0.14
N SER A 18 6.53 1.04 -1.01
CA SER A 18 5.85 0.72 -2.27
C SER A 18 4.62 -0.14 -2.02
N PRO A 19 3.42 0.27 -2.47
CA PRO A 19 2.23 -0.59 -2.43
C PRO A 19 2.41 -1.82 -3.33
N SER A 20 1.72 -2.91 -2.98
CA SER A 20 1.66 -4.10 -3.83
C SER A 20 0.87 -3.84 -5.11
N ALA A 21 1.32 -4.39 -6.25
CA ALA A 21 0.55 -4.47 -7.48
C ALA A 21 -0.53 -5.57 -7.44
N ALA A 22 -0.36 -6.58 -6.56
CA ALA A 22 -1.36 -7.61 -6.37
C ALA A 22 -2.67 -6.99 -5.89
N TYR A 23 -3.79 -7.42 -6.50
CA TYR A 23 -5.15 -6.94 -6.20
C TYR A 23 -5.40 -5.43 -6.43
N ALA A 24 -4.44 -4.68 -6.93
CA ALA A 24 -4.55 -3.23 -7.15
C ALA A 24 -5.65 -2.86 -8.16
N VAL A 25 -6.01 -3.76 -9.09
CA VAL A 25 -7.09 -3.60 -10.08
C VAL A 25 -8.47 -3.37 -9.45
N PHE A 26 -8.69 -3.82 -8.22
CA PHE A 26 -9.95 -3.64 -7.51
C PHE A 26 -10.09 -2.27 -6.84
N THR A 27 -9.02 -1.47 -6.80
CA THR A 27 -9.09 -0.12 -6.25
C THR A 27 -10.01 0.74 -7.11
N PRO A 28 -11.09 1.33 -6.55
CA PRO A 28 -11.99 2.17 -7.33
C PRO A 28 -11.27 3.43 -7.81
N LEU A 29 -11.82 4.07 -8.83
CA LEU A 29 -11.35 5.38 -9.29
C LEU A 29 -11.39 6.38 -8.11
N PHE A 30 -10.43 7.30 -8.10
CA PHE A 30 -10.44 8.37 -7.11
C PHE A 30 -11.70 9.21 -7.23
N THR A 31 -12.39 9.41 -6.10
CA THR A 31 -13.61 10.23 -6.06
C THR A 31 -13.71 11.03 -4.77
N LEU A 32 -14.30 12.20 -4.87
CA LEU A 32 -14.71 13.04 -3.74
C LEU A 32 -16.21 12.89 -3.43
N LYS A 33 -16.98 12.25 -4.32
CA LYS A 33 -18.45 12.09 -4.19
C LYS A 33 -18.76 10.92 -3.24
N GLY A 34 -19.61 11.17 -2.25
CA GLY A 34 -20.00 10.14 -1.29
C GLY A 34 -18.95 9.78 -0.25
N GLY A 35 -17.91 10.59 -0.13
CA GLY A 35 -16.73 10.39 0.69
C GLY A 35 -15.47 10.21 -0.15
N ILE A 36 -14.32 10.61 0.38
CA ILE A 36 -13.04 10.52 -0.34
C ILE A 36 -12.57 9.08 -0.32
N GLN A 37 -12.41 8.47 -1.50
CA GLN A 37 -11.97 7.08 -1.61
C GLN A 37 -11.30 6.79 -2.96
N GLY A 38 -10.58 5.66 -3.04
CA GLY A 38 -10.02 5.13 -4.29
C GLY A 38 -8.74 5.82 -4.75
N GLY A 39 -8.43 5.65 -6.03
CA GLY A 39 -7.17 6.10 -6.62
C GLY A 39 -5.97 5.24 -6.21
N GLN A 40 -4.88 5.37 -6.94
CA GLN A 40 -3.64 4.64 -6.68
C GLN A 40 -2.65 5.49 -5.88
N PHE A 41 -1.57 4.86 -5.42
CA PHE A 41 -0.67 5.35 -4.38
C PHE A 41 -1.34 5.49 -3.00
N TRP A 42 -0.55 5.83 -1.98
CA TRP A 42 -1.04 6.02 -0.62
C TRP A 42 -1.96 7.23 -0.44
N ASP A 43 -1.83 8.22 -1.31
CA ASP A 43 -2.56 9.51 -1.25
C ASP A 43 -3.65 9.66 -2.32
N GLY A 44 -3.85 8.63 -3.16
CA GLY A 44 -4.89 8.64 -4.20
C GLY A 44 -4.59 9.52 -5.42
N ARG A 45 -3.37 10.09 -5.53
CA ARG A 45 -3.01 11.08 -6.55
C ARG A 45 -3.06 10.58 -8.00
N ALA A 46 -3.03 9.28 -8.23
CA ALA A 46 -3.31 8.70 -9.54
C ALA A 46 -4.74 8.16 -9.58
N SER A 47 -5.51 8.52 -10.59
CA SER A 47 -6.93 8.18 -10.67
C SER A 47 -7.20 6.68 -10.79
N ASP A 48 -6.31 5.96 -11.45
CA ASP A 48 -6.42 4.55 -11.82
C ASP A 48 -5.03 3.91 -12.02
N LEU A 49 -4.99 2.61 -12.36
CA LEU A 49 -3.74 1.88 -12.58
C LEU A 49 -2.92 2.43 -13.75
N ALA A 50 -3.56 2.81 -14.87
CA ALA A 50 -2.84 3.36 -16.02
C ALA A 50 -2.22 4.72 -15.68
N ALA A 51 -2.91 5.55 -14.91
CA ALA A 51 -2.37 6.82 -14.41
C ALA A 51 -1.19 6.57 -13.44
N GLN A 52 -1.29 5.56 -12.58
CA GLN A 52 -0.22 5.16 -11.67
C GLN A 52 1.02 4.71 -12.44
N ALA A 53 0.84 3.80 -13.41
CA ALA A 53 1.95 3.23 -14.19
C ALA A 53 2.79 4.29 -14.92
N ARG A 54 2.23 5.45 -15.25
CA ARG A 54 2.98 6.56 -15.88
C ARG A 54 3.97 7.26 -14.96
N GLY A 55 3.73 7.24 -13.64
CA GLY A 55 4.51 8.02 -12.68
C GLY A 55 5.97 7.57 -12.52
N PRO A 56 6.24 6.30 -12.19
CA PRO A 56 7.58 5.79 -11.84
C PRO A 56 8.64 6.00 -12.92
N PHE A 57 8.26 5.91 -14.18
CA PHE A 57 9.23 6.02 -15.30
C PHE A 57 9.95 7.36 -15.33
N LEU A 58 9.27 8.46 -15.03
CA LEU A 58 9.82 9.81 -15.06
C LEU A 58 10.27 10.33 -13.70
N ASN A 59 9.91 9.61 -12.62
CA ASN A 59 10.26 10.04 -11.27
C ASN A 59 11.77 9.96 -11.04
N PRO A 60 12.42 11.06 -10.62
CA PRO A 60 13.88 11.12 -10.45
C PRO A 60 14.41 10.23 -9.31
N VAL A 61 13.55 9.83 -8.37
CA VAL A 61 13.92 8.91 -7.27
C VAL A 61 13.47 7.47 -7.54
N GLU A 62 12.90 7.18 -8.73
CA GLU A 62 12.51 5.85 -9.17
C GLU A 62 13.31 5.48 -10.44
N MET A 63 12.72 5.56 -11.64
CA MET A 63 13.37 5.15 -12.90
C MET A 63 14.15 6.27 -13.59
N ASN A 64 14.00 7.52 -13.18
CA ASN A 64 14.82 8.69 -13.56
C ASN A 64 14.98 8.90 -15.08
N ASN A 65 13.96 8.58 -15.89
CA ASN A 65 14.01 8.99 -17.29
C ASN A 65 13.62 10.47 -17.40
N THR A 66 14.29 11.20 -18.29
CA THR A 66 14.07 12.65 -18.45
C THR A 66 12.86 12.99 -19.31
N THR A 67 12.48 12.09 -20.23
CA THR A 67 11.35 12.30 -21.16
C THR A 67 10.61 11.01 -21.46
N ARG A 68 9.36 11.11 -21.90
CA ARG A 68 8.57 9.98 -22.42
C ARG A 68 9.26 9.34 -23.64
N GLY A 69 9.86 10.14 -24.51
CA GLY A 69 10.61 9.65 -25.66
C GLY A 69 11.79 8.74 -25.26
N GLN A 70 12.47 9.07 -24.16
CA GLN A 70 13.53 8.21 -23.63
C GLN A 70 12.98 6.85 -23.17
N VAL A 71 11.82 6.83 -22.53
CA VAL A 71 11.16 5.57 -22.11
C VAL A 71 10.79 4.73 -23.33
N ILE A 72 10.09 5.31 -24.29
CA ILE A 72 9.66 4.61 -25.51
C ILE A 72 10.87 4.13 -26.33
N GLY A 73 11.92 4.94 -26.45
CA GLY A 73 13.15 4.52 -27.12
C GLY A 73 13.85 3.33 -26.44
N LYS A 74 13.86 3.28 -25.11
CA LYS A 74 14.39 2.12 -24.38
C LYS A 74 13.57 0.85 -24.62
N ILE A 75 12.26 0.95 -24.71
CA ILE A 75 11.40 -0.19 -25.04
C ILE A 75 11.68 -0.68 -26.46
N GLN A 76 11.82 0.23 -27.43
CA GLN A 76 12.11 -0.11 -28.82
C GLN A 76 13.37 -0.96 -28.98
N ILE A 77 14.44 -0.65 -28.21
CA ILE A 77 15.72 -1.35 -28.30
C ILE A 77 15.86 -2.49 -27.27
N SER A 78 14.80 -2.78 -26.50
CA SER A 78 14.83 -3.87 -25.52
C SER A 78 15.04 -5.23 -26.19
N PRO A 79 15.92 -6.09 -25.65
CA PRO A 79 16.27 -7.41 -26.22
C PRO A 79 15.17 -8.46 -26.03
N PHE A 80 13.93 -8.06 -26.01
CA PHE A 80 12.79 -8.99 -25.92
C PHE A 80 12.68 -9.81 -27.22
N GLU A 81 12.54 -11.11 -27.11
CA GLU A 81 12.41 -12.00 -28.26
C GLU A 81 11.17 -11.65 -29.08
N GLY A 82 11.35 -11.41 -30.40
CA GLY A 82 10.34 -10.87 -31.28
C GLY A 82 10.19 -9.36 -31.30
N GLY A 83 10.84 -8.66 -30.36
CA GLY A 83 10.85 -7.21 -30.24
C GLY A 83 9.50 -6.59 -29.83
N TYR A 84 9.56 -5.43 -29.19
CA TYR A 84 8.33 -4.69 -28.88
C TYR A 84 7.72 -3.97 -30.06
N ALA A 85 8.49 -3.75 -31.16
CA ALA A 85 8.01 -2.93 -32.29
C ALA A 85 6.72 -3.47 -32.89
N VAL A 86 6.67 -4.77 -33.20
CA VAL A 86 5.48 -5.42 -33.78
C VAL A 86 4.29 -5.37 -32.81
N LEU A 87 4.54 -5.67 -31.52
CA LEU A 87 3.48 -5.65 -30.51
C LEU A 87 2.92 -4.24 -30.29
N PHE A 88 3.78 -3.22 -30.25
CA PHE A 88 3.34 -1.85 -30.10
C PHE A 88 2.54 -1.36 -31.32
N ASP A 89 2.96 -1.67 -32.54
CA ASP A 89 2.21 -1.33 -33.75
C ASP A 89 0.83 -2.00 -33.80
N GLN A 90 0.74 -3.24 -33.30
CA GLN A 90 -0.53 -3.97 -33.23
C GLN A 90 -1.48 -3.39 -32.18
N VAL A 91 -0.96 -3.04 -31.00
CA VAL A 91 -1.78 -2.65 -29.83
C VAL A 91 -1.94 -1.14 -29.76
N CYS A 92 -0.88 -0.38 -30.00
CA CYS A 92 -0.84 1.08 -29.85
C CYS A 92 -1.07 1.83 -31.16
N GLY A 93 -1.24 1.12 -32.28
CA GLY A 93 -1.43 1.65 -33.63
C GLY A 93 -0.12 1.86 -34.40
N PRO A 94 -0.22 2.01 -35.73
CA PRO A 94 0.93 2.01 -36.62
C PRO A 94 1.95 3.11 -36.27
N ASN A 95 3.22 2.84 -36.57
CA ASN A 95 4.33 3.74 -36.29
C ASN A 95 4.43 4.14 -34.80
N ALA A 96 4.22 3.19 -33.91
CA ALA A 96 4.19 3.45 -32.47
C ALA A 96 5.49 4.07 -31.93
N PHE A 97 6.63 3.80 -32.57
CA PHE A 97 7.95 4.34 -32.16
C PHE A 97 8.36 5.61 -32.92
N ALA A 98 7.51 6.13 -33.81
CA ALA A 98 7.78 7.39 -34.47
C ALA A 98 7.74 8.58 -33.48
N PRO A 99 8.56 9.63 -33.67
CA PRO A 99 8.61 10.76 -32.75
C PRO A 99 7.26 11.40 -32.43
N GLU A 100 6.38 11.50 -33.40
CA GLU A 100 5.02 12.05 -33.29
C GLU A 100 4.07 11.13 -32.51
N SER A 101 4.40 9.86 -32.35
CA SER A 101 3.61 8.84 -31.62
C SER A 101 4.00 8.66 -30.17
N VAL A 102 5.06 9.30 -29.68
CA VAL A 102 5.63 9.10 -28.33
C VAL A 102 4.58 9.22 -27.22
N ASP A 103 3.76 10.25 -27.23
CA ASP A 103 2.75 10.46 -26.20
C ASP A 103 1.65 9.40 -26.25
N ARG A 104 1.18 9.03 -27.42
CA ARG A 104 0.22 7.93 -27.61
C ARG A 104 0.80 6.61 -27.11
N SER A 105 2.02 6.30 -27.47
CA SER A 105 2.69 5.05 -27.09
C SER A 105 2.99 4.99 -25.62
N TYR A 106 3.31 6.12 -24.98
CA TYR A 106 3.50 6.19 -23.53
C TYR A 106 2.19 5.94 -22.77
N VAL A 107 1.06 6.47 -23.24
CA VAL A 107 -0.27 6.17 -22.69
C VAL A 107 -0.60 4.70 -22.90
N CYS A 108 -0.48 4.18 -24.12
CA CYS A 108 -0.76 2.79 -24.46
C CYS A 108 0.10 1.81 -23.63
N MET A 109 1.39 2.08 -23.41
CA MET A 109 2.25 1.32 -22.51
C MET A 109 1.65 1.25 -21.11
N SER A 110 1.19 2.37 -20.56
CA SER A 110 0.60 2.41 -19.23
C SER A 110 -0.72 1.64 -19.14
N GLU A 111 -1.53 1.66 -20.19
CA GLU A 111 -2.75 0.86 -20.31
C GLU A 111 -2.45 -0.64 -20.39
N ALA A 112 -1.38 -1.01 -21.13
CA ALA A 112 -0.91 -2.40 -21.19
C ALA A 112 -0.42 -2.91 -19.83
N ILE A 113 0.30 -2.08 -19.05
CA ILE A 113 0.71 -2.42 -17.68
C ILE A 113 -0.53 -2.61 -16.80
N ALA A 114 -1.49 -1.68 -16.84
CA ALA A 114 -2.74 -1.79 -16.09
C ALA A 114 -3.54 -3.06 -16.46
N ALA A 115 -3.59 -3.41 -17.75
CA ALA A 115 -4.23 -4.63 -18.22
C ALA A 115 -3.51 -5.89 -17.71
N PHE A 116 -2.17 -5.88 -17.68
CA PHE A 116 -1.38 -6.97 -17.12
C PHE A 116 -1.60 -7.15 -15.61
N GLU A 117 -1.59 -6.07 -14.85
CA GLU A 117 -1.91 -6.09 -13.41
C GLU A 117 -3.36 -6.53 -13.14
N GLY A 118 -4.26 -6.39 -14.11
CA GLY A 118 -5.63 -6.89 -14.07
C GLY A 118 -5.78 -8.40 -14.33
N THR A 119 -4.70 -9.11 -14.71
CA THR A 119 -4.77 -10.56 -14.97
C THR A 119 -4.91 -11.39 -13.70
N THR A 120 -5.27 -12.66 -13.84
CA THR A 120 -5.39 -13.60 -12.71
C THR A 120 -4.07 -13.83 -11.99
N LEU A 121 -2.93 -13.55 -12.62
CA LEU A 121 -1.60 -13.61 -12.00
C LEU A 121 -1.51 -12.70 -10.77
N PHE A 122 -2.10 -11.51 -10.84
CA PHE A 122 -2.09 -10.53 -9.74
C PHE A 122 -3.28 -10.62 -8.79
N ARG A 123 -4.26 -11.49 -9.06
CA ARG A 123 -5.46 -11.66 -8.25
C ARG A 123 -5.91 -13.12 -8.20
N PRO A 124 -5.06 -14.06 -7.74
CA PRO A 124 -5.33 -15.50 -7.84
C PRO A 124 -6.41 -15.99 -6.88
N PHE A 125 -6.66 -15.34 -5.73
CA PHE A 125 -7.61 -15.78 -4.70
C PHE A 125 -7.41 -17.23 -4.27
N THR A 126 -6.17 -17.58 -3.94
CA THR A 126 -5.75 -18.95 -3.57
C THR A 126 -5.29 -19.06 -2.12
N SER A 127 -5.66 -18.11 -1.28
CA SER A 127 -5.29 -18.12 0.13
C SER A 127 -6.09 -19.16 0.93
N LYS A 128 -5.63 -19.47 2.14
CA LYS A 128 -6.39 -20.31 3.07
C LYS A 128 -7.76 -19.70 3.38
N PHE A 129 -7.86 -18.37 3.51
CA PHE A 129 -9.12 -17.67 3.68
C PHE A 129 -10.10 -17.99 2.55
N ASP A 130 -9.65 -17.94 1.28
CA ASP A 130 -10.50 -18.26 0.12
C ASP A 130 -10.94 -19.73 0.11
N ALA A 131 -10.08 -20.64 0.53
CA ALA A 131 -10.41 -22.05 0.65
C ALA A 131 -11.47 -22.29 1.73
N VAL A 132 -11.37 -21.60 2.87
CA VAL A 132 -12.38 -21.67 3.95
C VAL A 132 -13.71 -21.12 3.46
N GLN A 133 -13.72 -19.97 2.79
CA GLN A 133 -14.94 -19.38 2.21
C GLN A 133 -15.61 -20.32 1.19
N ALA A 134 -14.82 -21.11 0.47
CA ALA A 134 -15.30 -22.08 -0.49
C ALA A 134 -15.64 -23.47 0.13
N GLY A 135 -15.57 -23.60 1.46
CA GLY A 135 -15.86 -24.86 2.16
C GLY A 135 -14.80 -25.97 1.93
N ARG A 136 -13.60 -25.61 1.44
CA ARG A 136 -12.53 -26.56 1.10
C ARG A 136 -11.46 -26.70 2.19
N ALA A 137 -11.48 -25.82 3.20
CA ALA A 137 -10.58 -25.83 4.35
C ALA A 137 -11.31 -25.33 5.60
N SER A 138 -10.66 -25.40 6.76
CA SER A 138 -11.13 -24.82 8.02
C SER A 138 -10.01 -24.00 8.66
N PHE A 139 -10.38 -22.97 9.39
CA PHE A 139 -9.44 -22.26 10.26
C PHE A 139 -9.06 -23.15 11.45
N THR A 140 -7.85 -22.98 11.95
CA THR A 140 -7.48 -23.45 13.30
C THR A 140 -8.26 -22.63 14.35
N ALA A 141 -8.29 -23.09 15.58
CA ALA A 141 -8.95 -22.35 16.67
C ALA A 141 -8.35 -20.95 16.86
N GLN A 142 -7.02 -20.80 16.69
CA GLN A 142 -6.34 -19.52 16.78
C GLN A 142 -6.71 -18.57 15.63
N GLU A 143 -6.72 -19.05 14.41
CA GLU A 143 -7.11 -18.26 13.21
C GLU A 143 -8.57 -17.83 13.28
N GLN A 144 -9.47 -18.73 13.76
CA GLN A 144 -10.88 -18.38 13.92
C GLN A 144 -11.06 -17.32 15.01
N ASN A 145 -10.39 -17.47 16.16
CA ASN A 145 -10.39 -16.45 17.19
C ASN A 145 -9.86 -15.12 16.68
N GLY A 146 -8.81 -15.13 15.83
CA GLY A 146 -8.28 -13.93 15.18
C GLY A 146 -9.29 -13.25 14.27
N LEU A 147 -10.07 -14.01 13.48
CA LEU A 147 -11.16 -13.46 12.65
C LEU A 147 -12.27 -12.86 13.51
N ASP A 148 -12.66 -13.54 14.59
CA ASP A 148 -13.70 -13.09 15.52
C ASP A 148 -13.29 -11.77 16.21
N LEU A 149 -12.03 -11.67 16.64
CA LEU A 149 -11.46 -10.44 17.18
C LEU A 149 -11.39 -9.34 16.13
N PHE A 150 -10.91 -9.64 14.93
CA PHE A 150 -10.77 -8.70 13.81
C PHE A 150 -12.11 -8.06 13.44
N THR A 151 -13.20 -8.84 13.43
CA THR A 151 -14.54 -8.38 13.11
C THR A 151 -15.28 -7.79 14.32
N GLY A 152 -14.84 -8.11 15.52
CA GLY A 152 -15.45 -7.70 16.81
C GLY A 152 -14.62 -6.68 17.57
N ASN A 153 -14.07 -7.08 18.71
CA ASN A 153 -13.48 -6.20 19.72
C ASN A 153 -12.24 -5.43 19.21
N ALA A 154 -11.46 -6.01 18.31
CA ALA A 154 -10.30 -5.33 17.72
C ALA A 154 -10.67 -4.25 16.70
N LYS A 155 -11.95 -4.15 16.30
CA LYS A 155 -12.51 -3.09 15.42
C LYS A 155 -11.83 -2.97 14.05
N CYS A 156 -11.00 -3.92 13.63
CA CYS A 156 -10.25 -3.85 12.36
C CYS A 156 -11.20 -3.76 11.15
N ALA A 157 -12.35 -4.47 11.21
CA ALA A 157 -13.34 -4.51 10.14
C ALA A 157 -14.07 -3.17 9.88
N HIS A 158 -13.87 -2.13 10.71
CA HIS A 158 -14.40 -0.79 10.43
C HIS A 158 -13.77 -0.16 9.19
N CYS A 159 -12.49 -0.40 8.98
CA CYS A 159 -11.74 0.05 7.81
C CYS A 159 -11.41 -1.11 6.87
N HIS A 160 -11.02 -2.28 7.43
CA HIS A 160 -10.70 -3.48 6.69
C HIS A 160 -11.91 -4.41 6.55
N THR A 161 -12.89 -3.98 5.75
CA THR A 161 -14.19 -4.64 5.61
C THR A 161 -14.06 -6.10 5.15
N VAL A 162 -14.80 -7.01 5.80
CA VAL A 162 -14.82 -8.46 5.50
C VAL A 162 -15.95 -8.85 4.57
N ASN A 163 -16.74 -7.90 4.09
CA ASN A 163 -17.85 -8.13 3.18
C ASN A 163 -17.50 -7.64 1.79
N GLY A 164 -17.44 -8.55 0.82
CA GLY A 164 -17.47 -8.21 -0.59
C GLY A 164 -18.88 -7.70 -0.96
N GLY A 165 -19.09 -6.40 -0.97
CA GLY A 165 -20.39 -5.83 -1.36
C GLY A 165 -20.72 -6.15 -2.83
N GLY A 166 -21.99 -6.58 -3.10
CA GLY A 166 -22.45 -6.74 -4.48
C GLY A 166 -21.76 -7.82 -5.30
N GLY A 167 -21.28 -8.90 -4.68
CA GLY A 167 -20.58 -9.99 -5.37
C GLY A 167 -19.09 -9.72 -5.64
N GLN A 168 -18.56 -8.63 -5.10
CA GLN A 168 -17.13 -8.36 -5.16
C GLN A 168 -16.35 -9.24 -4.16
N PRO A 169 -15.11 -9.64 -4.49
CA PRO A 169 -14.29 -10.41 -3.57
C PRO A 169 -13.94 -9.62 -2.31
N VAL A 170 -13.70 -10.33 -1.21
CA VAL A 170 -13.27 -9.71 0.05
C VAL A 170 -11.81 -9.29 -0.07
N LEU A 171 -11.55 -8.00 0.04
CA LEU A 171 -10.22 -7.40 -0.07
C LEU A 171 -9.69 -6.85 1.26
N PHE A 172 -10.52 -6.80 2.29
CA PHE A 172 -10.17 -6.24 3.61
C PHE A 172 -9.72 -4.77 3.50
N THR A 173 -10.55 -3.95 2.87
CA THR A 173 -10.37 -2.50 2.76
C THR A 173 -11.70 -1.82 2.41
N ASP A 174 -11.86 -0.59 2.84
CA ASP A 174 -12.92 0.32 2.39
C ASP A 174 -12.43 1.32 1.33
N PHE A 175 -11.12 1.28 0.98
CA PHE A 175 -10.43 2.20 0.09
C PHE A 175 -10.53 3.68 0.48
N LYS A 176 -10.96 4.00 1.71
CA LYS A 176 -11.01 5.36 2.25
C LYS A 176 -9.67 5.77 2.83
N PHE A 177 -9.61 7.03 3.27
CA PHE A 177 -8.38 7.63 3.78
C PHE A 177 -8.49 7.90 5.28
N HIS A 178 -7.52 7.41 6.05
CA HIS A 178 -7.47 7.50 7.49
C HIS A 178 -6.12 8.03 7.97
N ASN A 179 -6.14 8.83 9.04
CA ASN A 179 -4.94 9.16 9.79
C ASN A 179 -4.91 8.34 11.07
N ILE A 180 -4.14 7.29 11.07
CA ILE A 180 -4.01 6.38 12.22
C ILE A 180 -2.97 6.84 13.24
N GLY A 181 -2.40 8.06 13.10
CA GLY A 181 -1.44 8.63 14.04
C GLY A 181 -0.06 7.99 13.99
N LEU A 182 0.40 7.57 12.81
CA LEU A 182 1.76 7.03 12.65
C LEU A 182 2.81 8.10 12.93
N PRO A 183 3.94 7.74 13.55
CA PRO A 183 5.08 8.62 13.66
C PRO A 183 5.83 8.74 12.33
N GLU A 184 6.64 9.79 12.22
CA GLU A 184 7.66 9.89 11.19
C GLU A 184 8.61 8.69 11.21
N ASN A 185 9.17 8.32 10.06
CA ASN A 185 10.20 7.29 10.01
C ASN A 185 11.59 7.92 9.76
N ARG A 186 12.37 8.12 10.81
CA ARG A 186 13.71 8.71 10.73
C ARG A 186 14.71 7.88 9.94
N ARG A 187 14.48 6.56 9.78
CA ARG A 187 15.29 5.74 8.87
C ARG A 187 15.08 6.15 7.42
N VAL A 188 13.87 6.58 7.05
CA VAL A 188 13.61 7.15 5.72
C VAL A 188 14.36 8.47 5.56
N PHE A 189 14.33 9.35 6.58
CA PHE A 189 15.09 10.61 6.54
C PHE A 189 16.59 10.41 6.33
N GLN A 190 17.17 9.38 6.96
CA GLN A 190 18.57 9.01 6.75
C GLN A 190 18.84 8.57 5.30
N LEU A 191 17.89 7.86 4.66
CA LEU A 191 18.02 7.39 3.28
C LEU A 191 17.83 8.51 2.25
N VAL A 192 16.85 9.39 2.46
CA VAL A 192 16.56 10.50 1.52
C VAL A 192 17.43 11.73 1.76
N GLY A 193 18.15 11.78 2.88
CA GLY A 193 19.13 12.83 3.21
C GLY A 193 18.53 14.09 3.84
N THR A 194 17.21 14.15 4.06
CA THR A 194 16.53 15.30 4.67
C THR A 194 15.24 14.90 5.38
N PRO A 195 14.93 15.50 6.54
CA PRO A 195 13.60 15.39 7.13
C PRO A 195 12.54 16.03 6.23
N PHE A 196 11.33 15.47 6.28
CA PHE A 196 10.15 16.01 5.62
C PHE A 196 8.90 15.63 6.42
N THR A 197 7.79 16.33 6.18
CA THR A 197 6.48 15.98 6.74
C THR A 197 5.61 15.44 5.62
N ASP A 198 5.08 14.21 5.80
CA ASP A 198 4.20 13.60 4.81
C ASP A 198 2.74 13.94 5.10
N LEU A 199 2.20 14.88 4.34
CA LEU A 199 0.81 15.33 4.48
C LEU A 199 -0.21 14.36 3.86
N GLY A 200 0.23 13.29 3.17
CA GLY A 200 -0.67 12.31 2.56
C GLY A 200 -1.70 12.93 1.61
N LEU A 201 -2.97 12.55 1.79
CA LEU A 201 -4.10 13.07 1.02
C LEU A 201 -4.21 14.60 1.09
N GLY A 202 -3.90 15.19 2.26
CA GLY A 202 -3.95 16.64 2.43
C GLY A 202 -2.97 17.38 1.55
N GLY A 203 -1.78 16.82 1.35
CA GLY A 203 -0.80 17.35 0.41
C GLY A 203 -1.26 17.27 -1.05
N PHE A 204 -1.90 16.16 -1.43
CA PHE A 204 -2.45 15.99 -2.78
C PHE A 204 -3.61 16.95 -3.07
N LEU A 205 -4.55 17.09 -2.12
CA LEU A 205 -5.74 17.93 -2.30
C LEU A 205 -5.51 19.40 -1.95
N ASN A 206 -4.37 19.75 -1.38
CA ASN A 206 -4.12 21.04 -0.77
C ASN A 206 -5.21 21.43 0.26
N ASP A 207 -5.64 20.45 1.07
CA ASP A 207 -6.67 20.60 2.09
C ASP A 207 -6.13 20.14 3.47
N PRO A 208 -5.85 21.09 4.39
CA PRO A 208 -5.31 20.78 5.72
C PRO A 208 -6.18 19.83 6.55
N ARG A 209 -7.50 19.73 6.29
CA ARG A 209 -8.42 18.81 6.97
C ARG A 209 -8.16 17.35 6.61
N GLN A 210 -7.38 17.10 5.57
CA GLN A 210 -7.00 15.78 5.08
C GLN A 210 -5.53 15.44 5.38
N ASN A 211 -4.78 16.31 6.06
CA ASN A 211 -3.37 16.08 6.37
C ASN A 211 -3.19 14.78 7.17
N GLY A 212 -2.14 14.03 6.83
CA GLY A 212 -1.79 12.78 7.50
C GLY A 212 -2.71 11.60 7.20
N LYS A 213 -3.72 11.78 6.32
CA LYS A 213 -4.58 10.68 5.89
C LYS A 213 -3.97 9.92 4.71
N PHE A 214 -3.97 8.60 4.82
CA PHE A 214 -3.50 7.69 3.79
C PHE A 214 -4.58 6.68 3.47
N LYS A 215 -4.59 6.20 2.21
CA LYS A 215 -5.56 5.22 1.76
C LYS A 215 -5.39 3.91 2.53
N ASN A 216 -6.51 3.38 3.04
CA ASN A 216 -6.55 2.09 3.68
C ASN A 216 -6.21 0.98 2.65
N PRO A 217 -5.07 0.26 2.79
CA PRO A 217 -4.69 -0.77 1.84
C PRO A 217 -5.54 -2.04 2.03
N HIS A 218 -5.65 -2.85 0.98
CA HIS A 218 -6.13 -4.21 1.13
C HIS A 218 -5.14 -5.05 1.96
N LEU A 219 -5.62 -6.14 2.58
CA LEU A 219 -4.77 -7.02 3.39
C LEU A 219 -4.41 -8.33 2.68
N ARG A 220 -4.79 -8.53 1.42
CA ARG A 220 -4.36 -9.69 0.65
C ARG A 220 -2.84 -9.72 0.56
N ASN A 221 -2.23 -10.87 0.85
CA ASN A 221 -0.79 -11.07 0.88
C ASN A 221 -0.03 -10.18 1.90
N VAL A 222 -0.72 -9.63 2.90
CA VAL A 222 -0.09 -8.72 3.87
C VAL A 222 1.10 -9.34 4.60
N GLY A 223 1.10 -10.65 4.83
CA GLY A 223 2.22 -11.38 5.43
C GLY A 223 3.52 -11.36 4.63
N LEU A 224 3.46 -11.03 3.33
CA LEU A 224 4.59 -11.08 2.40
C LEU A 224 5.27 -9.72 2.18
N THR A 225 4.72 -8.63 2.69
CA THR A 225 5.11 -7.26 2.33
C THR A 225 5.63 -6.39 3.47
N PRO A 226 6.48 -6.92 4.40
CA PRO A 226 7.13 -6.08 5.38
C PRO A 226 8.19 -5.17 4.72
N PRO A 227 8.49 -3.99 5.32
CA PRO A 227 7.87 -3.40 6.50
C PRO A 227 6.49 -2.80 6.19
N PHE A 228 5.75 -2.41 7.22
CA PHE A 228 4.36 -2.00 7.11
C PHE A 228 4.16 -0.50 7.23
N MET A 229 2.97 -0.04 6.82
CA MET A 229 2.50 1.33 6.74
C MET A 229 3.07 2.10 5.55
N HIS A 230 2.52 3.30 5.30
CA HIS A 230 2.93 4.11 4.15
C HIS A 230 4.43 4.50 4.17
N ASN A 231 5.03 4.59 5.34
CA ASN A 231 6.43 4.97 5.54
C ASN A 231 7.32 3.81 6.00
N GLY A 232 6.80 2.58 6.08
CA GLY A 232 7.54 1.40 6.47
C GLY A 232 8.09 1.44 7.91
N VAL A 233 7.42 2.14 8.84
CA VAL A 233 7.93 2.33 10.21
C VAL A 233 7.77 1.10 11.10
N LEU A 234 6.81 0.22 10.80
CA LEU A 234 6.54 -0.99 11.58
C LEU A 234 7.11 -2.22 10.86
N SER A 235 7.83 -3.08 11.60
CA SER A 235 8.64 -4.15 11.02
C SER A 235 7.94 -5.50 10.93
N SER A 236 6.86 -5.72 11.70
CA SER A 236 6.13 -6.99 11.75
C SER A 236 4.62 -6.77 11.89
N LEU A 237 3.82 -7.78 11.49
CA LEU A 237 2.37 -7.74 11.72
C LEU A 237 2.02 -7.68 13.21
N LYS A 238 2.79 -8.34 14.08
CA LYS A 238 2.62 -8.24 15.52
C LYS A 238 2.76 -6.79 15.99
N GLN A 239 3.80 -6.09 15.52
CA GLN A 239 4.00 -4.67 15.84
C GLN A 239 2.88 -3.79 15.29
N VAL A 240 2.31 -4.12 14.12
CA VAL A 240 1.13 -3.44 13.58
C VAL A 240 -0.06 -3.59 14.52
N VAL A 241 -0.43 -4.82 14.91
CA VAL A 241 -1.56 -5.07 15.81
C VAL A 241 -1.32 -4.41 17.16
N HIS A 242 -0.10 -4.49 17.69
CA HIS A 242 0.29 -3.87 18.95
C HIS A 242 0.17 -2.34 18.89
N PHE A 243 0.52 -1.71 17.76
CA PHE A 243 0.29 -0.28 17.55
C PHE A 243 -1.19 0.10 17.61
N TYR A 244 -2.05 -0.65 16.93
CA TYR A 244 -3.50 -0.42 16.99
C TYR A 244 -4.06 -0.64 18.40
N ASN A 245 -3.51 -1.60 19.14
CA ASN A 245 -3.93 -1.92 20.50
C ASN A 245 -3.49 -0.86 21.52
N THR A 246 -2.27 -0.32 21.41
CA THR A 246 -1.60 0.37 22.51
C THR A 246 -1.09 1.78 22.20
N ARG A 247 -1.33 2.33 21.00
CA ARG A 247 -0.81 3.65 20.56
C ARG A 247 -1.05 4.76 21.59
N ASP A 248 -2.21 4.75 22.24
CA ASP A 248 -2.66 5.78 23.17
C ASP A 248 -2.48 5.37 24.63
N VAL A 249 -2.03 4.14 24.89
CA VAL A 249 -1.82 3.56 26.24
C VAL A 249 -0.35 3.61 26.63
N LEU A 250 0.56 3.20 25.75
CA LEU A 250 1.98 3.24 26.04
C LEU A 250 2.52 4.67 26.09
N PRO A 251 3.56 4.92 26.90
CA PRO A 251 4.21 6.22 26.96
C PRO A 251 4.79 6.63 25.62
N LYS A 252 5.08 7.92 25.45
CA LYS A 252 5.81 8.39 24.28
C LYS A 252 7.31 8.09 24.43
N CYS A 253 7.92 7.63 23.34
CA CYS A 253 9.37 7.46 23.23
C CYS A 253 10.10 8.81 23.42
N ASP A 254 11.42 8.75 23.64
CA ASP A 254 12.26 9.96 23.66
C ASP A 254 12.06 10.77 22.37
N PRO A 255 11.61 12.02 22.45
CA PRO A 255 11.42 12.87 21.26
C PRO A 255 12.70 13.07 20.44
N ALA A 256 13.89 12.98 21.07
CA ALA A 256 15.17 13.08 20.39
C ALA A 256 15.45 11.84 19.50
N LEU A 257 14.92 10.69 19.86
CA LEU A 257 15.13 9.41 19.16
C LEU A 257 13.94 9.03 18.25
N GLY A 258 12.72 9.38 18.63
CA GLY A 258 11.52 9.03 17.87
C GLY A 258 11.38 7.52 17.65
N ASN A 259 11.21 7.05 16.40
CA ASN A 259 11.15 5.64 16.07
C ASN A 259 12.51 4.91 16.10
N LEU A 260 13.58 5.60 16.43
CA LEU A 260 14.91 5.00 16.69
C LEU A 260 15.14 4.71 18.18
N ASP A 261 14.19 5.06 19.04
CA ASP A 261 14.22 4.70 20.46
C ASP A 261 14.25 3.16 20.63
N PRO A 262 15.15 2.60 21.47
CA PRO A 262 15.20 1.16 21.69
C PRO A 262 13.89 0.53 22.19
N GLY A 263 13.03 1.32 22.84
CA GLY A 263 11.71 0.90 23.32
C GLY A 263 10.60 1.00 22.28
N PHE A 264 10.88 1.58 21.09
CA PHE A 264 9.86 1.81 20.05
C PHE A 264 9.16 0.51 19.64
N GLY A 265 7.83 0.52 19.73
CA GLY A 265 7.00 -0.61 19.34
C GLY A 265 6.95 -1.74 20.38
N VAL A 266 7.51 -1.53 21.58
CA VAL A 266 7.50 -2.50 22.69
C VAL A 266 7.08 -1.83 24.00
N THR A 267 7.75 -0.75 24.40
CA THR A 267 7.49 -0.05 25.66
C THR A 267 7.06 1.41 25.45
N CYS A 268 7.18 1.92 24.22
CA CYS A 268 6.77 3.28 23.89
C CYS A 268 6.39 3.40 22.40
N TRP A 269 5.61 4.43 22.08
CA TRP A 269 5.34 4.86 20.71
C TRP A 269 5.86 6.30 20.49
N ALA A 270 6.52 6.53 19.39
CA ALA A 270 6.91 7.89 19.01
C ALA A 270 5.65 8.77 18.78
N ALA A 271 5.79 10.07 18.90
CA ALA A 271 4.70 11.01 18.66
C ALA A 271 4.19 10.88 17.21
N PRO A 272 2.87 11.01 16.97
CA PRO A 272 2.31 11.03 15.62
C PRO A 272 2.88 12.19 14.81
N GLU A 273 3.18 11.94 13.53
CA GLU A 273 3.67 12.97 12.60
C GLU A 273 2.64 14.10 12.41
N ILE A 274 1.37 13.74 12.27
CA ILE A 274 0.25 14.68 12.09
C ILE A 274 -0.84 14.40 13.14
N PRO A 275 -0.83 15.06 14.30
CA PRO A 275 -1.81 14.79 15.36
C PRO A 275 -3.20 15.38 15.12
N GLY A 276 -3.31 16.49 14.35
CA GLY A 276 -4.52 17.31 14.27
C GLY A 276 -5.73 16.68 13.59
N THR A 277 -5.52 15.62 12.79
CA THR A 277 -6.58 14.92 12.05
C THR A 277 -6.65 13.44 12.40
N MET A 278 -5.99 13.05 13.49
CA MET A 278 -5.84 11.65 13.90
C MET A 278 -7.17 11.02 14.31
N ASP A 279 -7.42 9.81 13.81
CA ASP A 279 -8.53 8.97 14.25
C ASP A 279 -8.18 8.30 15.59
N SER A 280 -9.05 8.46 16.57
CA SER A 280 -8.95 7.86 17.89
C SER A 280 -10.13 6.95 18.24
N SER A 281 -11.14 6.83 17.35
CA SER A 281 -12.39 6.15 17.66
C SER A 281 -12.28 4.62 17.61
N PHE A 282 -11.37 4.10 16.76
CA PHE A 282 -11.32 2.67 16.43
C PHE A 282 -9.98 2.01 16.74
N LEU A 283 -9.01 2.74 17.29
CA LEU A 283 -7.67 2.22 17.61
C LEU A 283 -7.03 3.03 18.73
N GLY A 284 -5.93 2.48 19.30
CA GLY A 284 -5.10 3.17 20.29
C GLY A 284 -5.25 2.65 21.72
N ASP A 285 -6.44 2.15 22.10
CA ASP A 285 -6.73 1.44 23.36
C ASP A 285 -7.79 0.38 23.09
N LEU A 286 -7.36 -0.78 22.60
CA LEU A 286 -8.27 -1.90 22.29
C LEU A 286 -8.35 -2.92 23.43
N ARG A 287 -7.44 -2.87 24.38
CA ARG A 287 -7.35 -3.77 25.56
C ARG A 287 -7.21 -5.25 25.20
N LEU A 288 -6.55 -5.53 24.08
CA LEU A 288 -6.26 -6.90 23.68
C LEU A 288 -5.09 -7.44 24.50
N THR A 289 -5.17 -8.71 24.87
CA THR A 289 -4.06 -9.47 25.42
C THR A 289 -3.03 -9.81 24.33
N ASP A 290 -1.81 -10.15 24.73
CA ASP A 290 -0.77 -10.57 23.77
C ASP A 290 -1.20 -11.78 22.93
N ALA A 291 -1.90 -12.76 23.51
CA ALA A 291 -2.45 -13.92 22.81
C ALA A 291 -3.54 -13.55 21.79
N GLU A 292 -4.34 -12.53 22.07
CA GLU A 292 -5.36 -12.02 21.13
C GLU A 292 -4.71 -11.26 19.97
N GLU A 293 -3.65 -10.49 20.23
CA GLU A 293 -2.86 -9.90 19.15
C GLU A 293 -2.25 -10.97 18.24
N ASP A 294 -1.70 -12.06 18.84
CA ASP A 294 -1.16 -13.20 18.08
C ASP A 294 -2.24 -13.93 17.26
N ALA A 295 -3.46 -14.05 17.78
CA ALA A 295 -4.57 -14.63 17.04
C ALA A 295 -4.95 -13.79 15.81
N ILE A 296 -5.00 -12.45 15.93
CA ILE A 296 -5.24 -11.54 14.81
C ILE A 296 -4.13 -11.69 13.75
N VAL A 297 -2.88 -11.79 14.17
CA VAL A 297 -1.76 -12.04 13.24
C VAL A 297 -1.92 -13.37 12.53
N ALA A 298 -2.28 -14.45 13.26
CA ALA A 298 -2.51 -15.77 12.68
C ALA A 298 -3.63 -15.71 11.61
N PHE A 299 -4.73 -15.00 11.89
CA PHE A 299 -5.78 -14.77 10.90
C PHE A 299 -5.25 -14.02 9.67
N MET A 300 -4.52 -12.91 9.84
CA MET A 300 -3.99 -12.13 8.71
C MET A 300 -3.05 -12.94 7.82
N LEU A 301 -2.30 -13.89 8.37
CA LEU A 301 -1.43 -14.79 7.59
C LEU A 301 -2.23 -15.73 6.69
N THR A 302 -3.49 -16.06 7.03
CA THR A 302 -4.39 -16.85 6.16
C THR A 302 -4.77 -16.14 4.87
N LEU A 303 -4.49 -14.84 4.73
CA LEU A 303 -4.77 -14.01 3.55
C LEU A 303 -3.68 -14.10 2.47
N THR A 304 -2.67 -14.96 2.69
CA THR A 304 -1.54 -15.18 1.77
C THR A 304 -1.91 -16.19 0.70
N ASP A 305 -1.77 -15.83 -0.57
CA ASP A 305 -2.00 -16.73 -1.70
C ASP A 305 -1.05 -17.91 -1.70
N GLY A 306 -1.56 -19.09 -2.09
CA GLY A 306 -0.79 -20.33 -2.15
C GLY A 306 -0.40 -20.91 -0.79
N SER A 307 -0.97 -20.44 0.31
CA SER A 307 -0.65 -20.85 1.69
C SER A 307 -1.49 -22.03 2.21
N MET A 308 -1.93 -22.95 1.31
CA MET A 308 -2.64 -24.16 1.70
C MET A 308 -1.69 -25.34 1.89
#